data_ab0ddba1e2cc6d1a940a76a418baec1a
#
_entry.id   ab0ddba1e2cc6d1a940a76a418baec1a
#
_cell.length_a   1.000
_cell.length_b   1.000
_cell.length_c   1.000
_cell.angle_alpha   90.00
_cell.angle_beta   90.00
_cell.angle_gamma   90.00
#
_symmetry.space_group_name_H-M   'P 1'
#
loop_
_entity.id
_entity.type
_entity.pdbx_description
1 polymer ?
#
loop_
_entity_poly.entity_id
_entity_poly.type
_entity_poly.pdbx_seq_one_letter_code
_entity_poly.pdbx_strand_id
1 'polypeptide(L)'
;MRKTITMILFLILLLFVSISTLYTQKLNNFDYYLTKISTILLFCLLSGLIFNINILIDFMHFLLPIFFSLYTNLNNTYLILIYIVIINFILFHWSYFEECPLGTFGKNFEYMNYLTNNYQYFLNNVLYVFLLVLYTRFYRNILFLKKY
;
A
#
# COMPACT_ATOMS: atom_id res chain seq x y z
N MET A 1 -20.24 -4.16 -5.64
CA MET A 1 -19.94 -3.42 -6.90
C MET A 1 -19.22 -2.08 -6.66
N ARG A 2 -19.76 -1.12 -5.89
CA ARG A 2 -19.08 0.19 -5.66
C ARG A 2 -17.69 0.07 -5.04
N LYS A 3 -17.50 -0.79 -4.01
CA LYS A 3 -16.20 -1.01 -3.33
C LYS A 3 -15.09 -1.43 -4.32
N THR A 4 -15.39 -2.42 -5.17
CA THR A 4 -14.43 -2.95 -6.14
C THR A 4 -14.03 -1.91 -7.18
N ILE A 5 -14.99 -1.11 -7.66
CA ILE A 5 -14.72 -0.04 -8.62
C ILE A 5 -13.83 1.03 -8.00
N THR A 6 -14.12 1.47 -6.77
CA THR A 6 -13.29 2.45 -6.06
C THR A 6 -11.85 1.95 -5.89
N MET A 7 -11.68 0.67 -5.55
CA MET A 7 -10.37 0.05 -5.40
C MET A 7 -9.61 -0.02 -6.73
N ILE A 8 -10.28 -0.43 -7.81
CA ILE A 8 -9.69 -0.49 -9.16
C ILE A 8 -9.23 0.91 -9.60
N LEU A 9 -10.06 1.93 -9.45
CA LEU A 9 -9.71 3.30 -9.81
C LEU A 9 -8.51 3.81 -9.00
N PHE A 10 -8.47 3.52 -7.71
CA PHE A 10 -7.35 3.88 -6.86
C PHE A 10 -6.05 3.17 -7.28
N LEU A 11 -6.09 1.88 -7.60
CA LEU A 11 -4.92 1.13 -8.08
C LEU A 11 -4.42 1.64 -9.43
N ILE A 12 -5.31 2.02 -10.35
CA ILE A 12 -4.93 2.65 -11.63
C ILE A 12 -4.19 3.97 -11.36
N LEU A 13 -4.71 4.82 -10.47
CA LEU A 13 -4.06 6.07 -10.10
C LEU A 13 -2.68 5.81 -9.49
N LEU A 14 -2.57 4.85 -8.57
CA LEU A 14 -1.30 4.49 -7.94
C LEU A 14 -0.27 3.96 -8.96
N LEU A 15 -0.71 3.14 -9.92
CA LEU A 15 0.15 2.67 -11.00
C LEU A 15 0.70 3.82 -11.82
N PHE A 16 -0.17 4.75 -12.22
CA PHE A 16 0.25 5.94 -12.97
C PHE A 16 1.27 6.78 -12.18
N VAL A 17 1.00 7.04 -10.90
CA VAL A 17 1.91 7.79 -10.01
C VAL A 17 3.24 7.06 -9.83
N SER A 18 3.23 5.74 -9.61
CA SER A 18 4.45 4.94 -9.43
C SER A 18 5.31 4.91 -10.68
N ILE A 19 4.71 4.72 -11.86
CA ILE A 19 5.42 4.78 -13.15
C ILE A 19 5.99 6.18 -13.38
N SER A 20 5.19 7.23 -13.21
CA SER A 20 5.65 8.62 -13.34
C SER A 20 6.84 8.89 -12.42
N THR A 21 6.80 8.43 -11.17
CA THR A 21 7.88 8.60 -10.20
C THR A 21 9.19 7.96 -10.65
N LEU A 22 9.14 6.75 -11.24
CA LEU A 22 10.33 6.05 -11.75
C LEU A 22 11.03 6.84 -12.87
N TYR A 23 10.27 7.61 -13.66
CA TYR A 23 10.81 8.39 -14.77
C TYR A 23 11.19 9.82 -14.41
N THR A 24 10.52 10.44 -13.44
CA THR A 24 10.67 11.88 -13.16
C THR A 24 11.52 12.18 -11.93
N GLN A 25 11.64 11.25 -10.98
CA GLN A 25 12.35 11.48 -9.72
C GLN A 25 13.75 10.88 -9.74
N LYS A 26 14.72 11.63 -9.19
CA LYS A 26 16.04 11.07 -8.88
C LYS A 26 15.93 10.20 -7.63
N LEU A 27 15.88 8.90 -7.81
CA LEU A 27 15.81 7.93 -6.73
C LEU A 27 17.19 7.32 -6.46
N ASN A 28 17.47 7.04 -5.17
CA ASN A 28 18.59 6.16 -4.84
C ASN A 28 18.29 4.72 -5.26
N ASN A 29 19.28 3.84 -5.25
CA ASN A 29 19.11 2.46 -5.70
C ASN A 29 18.00 1.73 -4.92
N PHE A 30 17.92 1.91 -3.60
CA PHE A 30 16.91 1.26 -2.77
C PHE A 30 15.50 1.73 -3.14
N ASP A 31 15.28 3.05 -3.17
CA ASP A 31 13.98 3.65 -3.51
C ASP A 31 13.55 3.27 -4.92
N TYR A 32 14.49 3.23 -5.88
CA TYR A 32 14.22 2.83 -7.26
C TYR A 32 13.75 1.38 -7.36
N TYR A 33 14.51 0.44 -6.80
CA TYR A 33 14.15 -0.98 -6.87
C TYR A 33 12.86 -1.27 -6.10
N LEU A 34 12.68 -0.68 -4.94
CA LEU A 34 11.46 -0.85 -4.16
C LEU A 34 10.24 -0.33 -4.91
N THR A 35 10.32 0.86 -5.52
CA THR A 35 9.24 1.43 -6.34
C THR A 35 8.97 0.58 -7.58
N LYS A 36 10.01 0.08 -8.25
CA LYS A 36 9.87 -0.80 -9.41
C LYS A 36 9.14 -2.10 -9.07
N ILE A 37 9.55 -2.77 -7.98
CA ILE A 37 8.90 -4.01 -7.52
C ILE A 37 7.45 -3.70 -7.13
N SER A 38 7.21 -2.63 -6.39
CA SER A 38 5.86 -2.22 -5.98
C SER A 38 4.95 -1.93 -7.19
N THR A 39 5.48 -1.34 -8.25
CA THR A 39 4.73 -1.09 -9.49
C THR A 39 4.31 -2.41 -10.14
N ILE A 40 5.20 -3.41 -10.20
CA ILE A 40 4.87 -4.74 -10.73
C ILE A 40 3.78 -5.39 -9.87
N LEU A 41 3.91 -5.33 -8.54
CA LEU A 41 2.94 -5.90 -7.62
C LEU A 41 1.56 -5.21 -7.71
N LEU A 42 1.52 -3.89 -7.86
CA LEU A 42 0.28 -3.15 -8.09
C LEU A 42 -0.39 -3.59 -9.40
N PHE A 43 0.39 -3.82 -10.45
CA PHE A 43 -0.13 -4.35 -11.72
C PHE A 43 -0.70 -5.77 -11.56
N CYS A 44 0.01 -6.65 -10.84
CA CYS A 44 -0.46 -8.00 -10.52
C CYS A 44 -1.77 -7.95 -9.71
N LEU A 45 -1.86 -7.08 -8.69
CA LEU A 45 -3.06 -6.93 -7.89
C LEU A 45 -4.24 -6.41 -8.73
N LEU A 46 -4.02 -5.41 -9.56
CA LEU A 46 -5.04 -4.87 -10.46
C LEU A 46 -5.54 -5.95 -11.43
N SER A 47 -4.62 -6.73 -12.02
CA SER A 47 -4.97 -7.85 -12.90
C SER A 47 -5.78 -8.92 -12.15
N GLY A 48 -5.38 -9.26 -10.92
CA GLY A 48 -6.12 -10.17 -10.04
C GLY A 48 -7.57 -9.72 -9.82
N LEU A 49 -7.76 -8.42 -9.54
CA LEU A 49 -9.10 -7.84 -9.33
C LEU A 49 -9.95 -7.81 -10.60
N ILE A 50 -9.37 -7.45 -11.75
CA ILE A 50 -10.10 -7.39 -13.03
C ILE A 50 -10.53 -8.79 -13.49
N PHE A 51 -9.63 -9.77 -13.40
CA PHE A 51 -9.88 -11.13 -13.85
C PHE A 51 -10.43 -12.06 -12.77
N ASN A 52 -10.71 -11.56 -11.55
CA ASN A 52 -11.19 -12.31 -10.39
C ASN A 52 -10.29 -13.52 -10.04
N ILE A 53 -8.96 -13.33 -10.10
CA ILE A 53 -7.98 -14.37 -9.76
C ILE A 53 -7.70 -14.29 -8.25
N ASN A 54 -8.50 -15.00 -7.45
CA ASN A 54 -8.46 -14.92 -5.98
C ASN A 54 -7.08 -15.25 -5.41
N ILE A 55 -6.40 -16.28 -5.92
CA ILE A 55 -5.07 -16.67 -5.43
C ILE A 55 -4.03 -15.55 -5.59
N LEU A 56 -4.13 -14.78 -6.64
CA LEU A 56 -3.24 -13.64 -6.87
C LEU A 56 -3.52 -12.51 -5.89
N ILE A 57 -4.79 -12.24 -5.62
CA ILE A 57 -5.22 -11.21 -4.66
C ILE A 57 -4.77 -11.60 -3.24
N ASP A 58 -4.95 -12.84 -2.84
CA ASP A 58 -4.56 -13.35 -1.52
C ASP A 58 -3.05 -13.31 -1.33
N PHE A 59 -2.28 -13.71 -2.34
CA PHE A 59 -0.82 -13.62 -2.33
C PHE A 59 -0.35 -12.18 -2.16
N MET A 60 -0.96 -11.24 -2.90
CA MET A 60 -0.65 -9.83 -2.80
C MET A 60 -1.02 -9.25 -1.43
N HIS A 61 -2.13 -9.69 -0.85
CA HIS A 61 -2.55 -9.29 0.49
C HIS A 61 -1.54 -9.73 1.56
N PHE A 62 -0.99 -10.95 1.43
CA PHE A 62 0.06 -11.45 2.31
C PHE A 62 1.36 -10.64 2.22
N LEU A 63 1.71 -10.13 1.03
CA LEU A 63 2.92 -9.35 0.82
C LEU A 63 2.82 -7.90 1.35
N LEU A 64 1.62 -7.33 1.48
CA LEU A 64 1.43 -5.93 1.89
C LEU A 64 2.16 -5.55 3.20
N PRO A 65 2.09 -6.31 4.32
CA PRO A 65 2.79 -5.96 5.56
C PRO A 65 4.30 -5.90 5.39
N ILE A 66 4.86 -6.79 4.55
CA ILE A 66 6.30 -6.82 4.25
C ILE A 66 6.69 -5.54 3.52
N PHE A 67 5.90 -5.14 2.50
CA PHE A 67 6.16 -3.91 1.75
C PHE A 67 5.99 -2.67 2.62
N PHE A 68 4.98 -2.58 3.48
CA PHE A 68 4.83 -1.47 4.41
C PHE A 68 6.05 -1.35 5.34
N SER A 69 6.60 -2.46 5.82
CA SER A 69 7.84 -2.45 6.59
C SER A 69 9.01 -1.90 5.80
N LEU A 70 9.16 -2.28 4.53
CA LEU A 70 10.23 -1.77 3.65
C LEU A 70 10.06 -0.27 3.34
N TYR A 71 8.82 0.22 3.18
CA TYR A 71 8.54 1.64 2.92
C TYR A 71 8.94 2.56 4.06
N THR A 72 9.04 2.06 5.29
CA THR A 72 9.57 2.86 6.40
C THR A 72 11.03 3.25 6.20
N ASN A 73 11.76 2.59 5.30
CA ASN A 73 13.17 2.87 4.99
C ASN A 73 13.38 3.77 3.76
N LEU A 74 12.32 4.26 3.11
CA LEU A 74 12.43 5.19 1.98
C LEU A 74 13.15 6.48 2.38
N ASN A 75 13.95 7.01 1.46
CA ASN A 75 14.69 8.27 1.63
C ASN A 75 14.07 9.42 0.83
N ASN A 76 13.45 9.14 -0.32
CA ASN A 76 12.84 10.16 -1.15
C ASN A 76 11.55 10.69 -0.51
N THR A 77 11.50 11.99 -0.23
CA THR A 77 10.38 12.65 0.44
C THR A 77 9.06 12.52 -0.32
N TYR A 78 9.13 12.55 -1.65
CA TYR A 78 7.95 12.40 -2.51
C TYR A 78 7.36 10.98 -2.41
N LEU A 79 8.22 9.95 -2.40
CA LEU A 79 7.77 8.57 -2.16
C LEU A 79 7.14 8.40 -0.79
N ILE A 80 7.75 8.95 0.26
CA ILE A 80 7.19 8.89 1.62
C ILE A 80 5.78 9.49 1.62
N LEU A 81 5.56 10.64 0.96
CA LEU A 81 4.24 11.26 0.85
C LEU A 81 3.24 10.34 0.13
N ILE A 82 3.63 9.71 -0.97
CA ILE A 82 2.77 8.76 -1.70
C ILE A 82 2.31 7.65 -0.76
N TYR A 83 3.22 7.03 0.00
CA TYR A 83 2.85 5.93 0.89
C TYR A 83 2.03 6.37 2.10
N ILE A 84 2.23 7.59 2.60
CA ILE A 84 1.31 8.18 3.58
C ILE A 84 -0.12 8.25 3.01
N VAL A 85 -0.28 8.72 1.78
CA VAL A 85 -1.60 8.79 1.11
C VAL A 85 -2.20 7.39 0.94
N ILE A 86 -1.40 6.40 0.53
CA ILE A 86 -1.85 5.01 0.35
C ILE A 86 -2.38 4.44 1.67
N ILE A 87 -1.61 4.55 2.75
CA ILE A 87 -2.01 4.01 4.05
C ILE A 87 -3.27 4.71 4.56
N ASN A 88 -3.35 6.04 4.45
CA ASN A 88 -4.55 6.78 4.83
C ASN A 88 -5.78 6.36 4.02
N PHE A 89 -5.62 6.11 2.70
CA PHE A 89 -6.72 5.61 1.88
C PHE A 89 -7.19 4.22 2.34
N ILE A 90 -6.26 3.32 2.65
CA ILE A 90 -6.59 1.98 3.15
C ILE A 90 -7.34 2.07 4.48
N LEU A 91 -6.87 2.89 5.43
CA LEU A 91 -7.51 3.10 6.72
C LEU A 91 -8.89 3.73 6.57
N PHE A 92 -9.03 4.74 5.70
CA PHE A 92 -10.31 5.37 5.39
C PHE A 92 -11.30 4.37 4.77
N HIS A 93 -10.86 3.62 3.77
CA HIS A 93 -11.69 2.61 3.11
C HIS A 93 -12.16 1.55 4.11
N TRP A 94 -11.28 1.14 4.99
CA TRP A 94 -11.59 0.17 6.04
C TRP A 94 -12.60 0.70 7.05
N SER A 95 -12.40 1.93 7.51
CA SER A 95 -13.32 2.59 8.43
C SER A 95 -14.71 2.82 7.82
N TYR A 96 -14.77 3.18 6.54
CA TYR A 96 -16.02 3.49 5.85
C TYR A 96 -16.84 2.25 5.47
N PHE A 97 -16.18 1.18 5.03
CA PHE A 97 -16.85 -0.03 4.56
C PHE A 97 -16.87 -1.15 5.60
N GLU A 98 -16.25 -0.96 6.77
CA GLU A 98 -16.11 -1.95 7.86
C GLU A 98 -15.48 -3.28 7.42
N GLU A 99 -14.84 -3.31 6.24
CA GLU A 99 -14.21 -4.48 5.66
C GLU A 99 -12.87 -4.10 5.01
N CYS A 100 -11.90 -5.03 5.05
CA CYS A 100 -10.68 -4.87 4.28
C CYS A 100 -11.02 -4.74 2.78
N PRO A 101 -10.46 -3.76 2.06
CA PRO A 101 -10.71 -3.59 0.63
C PRO A 101 -10.40 -4.86 -0.19
N LEU A 102 -9.48 -5.69 0.28
CA LEU A 102 -9.09 -6.96 -0.35
C LEU A 102 -9.71 -8.19 0.34
N GLY A 103 -10.32 -8.05 1.52
CA GLY A 103 -10.80 -9.16 2.34
C GLY A 103 -12.05 -9.86 1.82
N THR A 104 -12.81 -9.22 0.91
CA THR A 104 -14.00 -9.84 0.30
C THR A 104 -13.65 -10.92 -0.73
N PHE A 105 -12.41 -10.96 -1.19
CA PHE A 105 -11.94 -11.90 -2.21
C PHE A 105 -11.33 -13.18 -1.62
N GLY A 106 -10.80 -13.12 -0.39
CA GLY A 106 -10.09 -14.24 0.27
C GLY A 106 -10.98 -15.26 0.98
N LYS A 107 -12.30 -15.26 0.78
CA LYS A 107 -13.24 -16.18 1.49
C LYS A 107 -12.99 -17.67 1.25
N ASN A 108 -12.17 -18.05 0.29
CA ASN A 108 -11.89 -19.44 -0.07
C ASN A 108 -10.71 -20.06 0.71
N PHE A 109 -10.00 -19.29 1.51
CA PHE A 109 -8.94 -19.79 2.38
C PHE A 109 -9.45 -19.85 3.82
N GLU A 110 -9.84 -21.01 4.32
CA GLU A 110 -10.22 -21.23 5.73
C GLU A 110 -9.15 -20.72 6.70
N TYR A 111 -7.88 -20.77 6.30
CA TYR A 111 -6.74 -20.24 7.05
C TYR A 111 -6.80 -18.71 7.23
N MET A 112 -7.33 -18.00 6.26
CA MET A 112 -7.48 -16.54 6.32
C MET A 112 -8.65 -16.13 7.22
N ASN A 113 -9.71 -16.94 7.34
CA ASN A 113 -10.83 -16.67 8.26
C ASN A 113 -10.41 -16.73 9.73
N TYR A 114 -9.50 -17.64 10.10
CA TYR A 114 -8.95 -17.70 11.45
C TYR A 114 -8.01 -16.52 11.75
N LEU A 115 -7.26 -16.07 10.76
CA LEU A 115 -6.39 -14.89 10.85
C LEU A 115 -7.20 -13.58 10.78
N THR A 116 -8.36 -13.55 10.09
CA THR A 116 -9.04 -12.29 9.79
C THR A 116 -9.61 -11.58 11.02
N ASN A 117 -10.19 -12.27 12.00
CA ASN A 117 -10.81 -11.58 13.15
C ASN A 117 -9.78 -10.96 14.11
N ASN A 118 -8.68 -11.66 14.39
CA ASN A 118 -7.59 -11.13 15.22
C ASN A 118 -6.55 -10.34 14.38
N TYR A 119 -6.37 -10.73 13.13
CA TYR A 119 -5.43 -10.14 12.20
C TYR A 119 -5.88 -8.75 11.72
N GLN A 120 -7.18 -8.53 11.55
CA GLN A 120 -7.74 -7.23 11.18
C GLN A 120 -7.43 -6.16 12.24
N TYR A 121 -7.62 -6.48 13.51
CA TYR A 121 -7.30 -5.58 14.61
C TYR A 121 -5.78 -5.35 14.72
N PHE A 122 -4.98 -6.40 14.57
CA PHE A 122 -3.53 -6.32 14.58
C PHE A 122 -3.01 -5.48 13.40
N LEU A 123 -3.53 -5.73 12.19
CA LEU A 123 -3.09 -5.02 10.99
C LEU A 123 -3.42 -3.51 11.07
N ASN A 124 -4.57 -3.14 11.61
CA ASN A 124 -4.92 -1.74 11.84
C ASN A 124 -3.88 -1.05 12.73
N ASN A 125 -3.55 -1.65 13.86
CA ASN A 125 -2.56 -1.07 14.78
C ASN A 125 -1.17 -0.96 14.12
N VAL A 126 -0.77 -1.97 13.35
CA VAL A 126 0.50 -1.97 12.60
C VAL A 126 0.51 -0.87 11.53
N LEU A 127 -0.60 -0.65 10.81
CA LEU A 127 -0.71 0.43 9.82
C LEU A 127 -0.59 1.81 10.48
N TYR A 128 -1.18 2.02 11.66
CA TYR A 128 -1.00 3.29 12.40
C TYR A 128 0.45 3.52 12.81
N VAL A 129 1.17 2.47 13.24
CA VAL A 129 2.60 2.57 13.58
C VAL A 129 3.42 2.93 12.34
N PHE A 130 3.19 2.27 11.20
CA PHE A 130 3.86 2.61 9.95
C PHE A 130 3.57 4.04 9.52
N LEU A 131 2.32 4.47 9.62
CA LEU A 131 1.91 5.83 9.31
C LEU A 131 2.65 6.85 10.18
N LEU A 132 2.75 6.61 11.49
CA LEU A 132 3.48 7.47 12.42
C LEU A 132 4.97 7.58 12.03
N VAL A 133 5.61 6.45 11.71
CA VAL A 133 7.01 6.42 11.26
C VAL A 133 7.19 7.23 9.98
N LEU A 134 6.30 7.06 8.99
CA LEU A 134 6.37 7.79 7.72
C LEU A 134 6.15 9.30 7.92
N TYR A 135 5.20 9.72 8.77
CA TYR A 135 4.99 11.14 9.08
C TYR A 135 6.22 11.75 9.77
N THR A 136 6.82 11.04 10.72
CA THR A 136 8.03 11.50 11.41
C THR A 136 9.19 11.69 10.44
N ARG A 137 9.39 10.75 9.50
CA ARG A 137 10.43 10.85 8.48
C ARG A 137 10.14 11.96 7.47
N PHE A 138 8.90 12.08 7.02
CA PHE A 138 8.48 13.15 6.11
C PHE A 138 8.75 14.53 6.72
N TYR A 139 8.33 14.74 7.97
CA TYR A 139 8.57 15.99 8.69
C TYR A 139 10.05 16.29 8.86
N ARG A 140 10.85 15.29 9.25
CA ARG A 140 12.29 15.42 9.36
C ARG A 140 12.92 15.84 8.03
N ASN A 141 12.57 15.19 6.92
CA ASN A 141 13.10 15.51 5.61
C ASN A 141 12.76 16.94 5.18
N ILE A 142 11.55 17.43 5.44
CA ILE A 142 11.16 18.82 5.15
C ILE A 142 11.97 19.81 5.99
N LEU A 143 12.19 19.54 7.27
CA LEU A 143 12.99 20.41 8.14
C LEU A 143 14.45 20.51 7.67
N PHE A 144 15.03 19.40 7.18
CA PHE A 144 16.38 19.41 6.63
C PHE A 144 16.46 20.19 5.32
N LEU A 145 15.45 20.08 4.45
CA LEU A 145 15.38 20.86 3.20
C LEU A 145 15.26 22.37 3.43
N LYS A 146 14.71 22.82 4.57
CA LYS A 146 14.61 24.25 4.92
C LYS A 146 15.91 24.85 5.48
N LYS A 147 16.92 24.02 5.78
CA LYS A 147 18.20 24.47 6.34
C LYS A 147 19.28 24.78 5.29
N TYR A 148 18.99 24.55 4.03
CA TYR A 148 19.83 24.85 2.85
C TYR A 148 19.04 25.69 1.84
#